data_482a010b645beba2ad6a2270c2b33033
#
_entry.id   482a010b645beba2ad6a2270c2b33033
#
_cell.length_a   1.000
_cell.length_b   1.000
_cell.length_c   1.000
_cell.angle_alpha   90.00
_cell.angle_beta   90.00
_cell.angle_gamma   90.00
#
_symmetry.space_group_name_H-M   'P 1'
#
loop_
_entity.id
_entity.type
_entity.pdbx_description
1 polymer ?
#
loop_
_entity_poly.entity_id
_entity_poly.type
_entity_poly.pdbx_seq_one_letter_code
_entity_poly.pdbx_strand_id
1 'polypeptide(L)'
;MELNDIKPAEGAKHYKRRVGRGIGSGLGKTAGRGHKGQKSRAGGYHKVGFEGGQMPLQRRLPKRGFRSQTAKYNAEVTLAALERLVNASKVAEVDLLTLKQAGLVGELARVVKVIKSGELKAVVKLNGIGATAGAKAAIEAAGGSVS
;
A
#
# COMPACT_ATOMS: atom_id res chain seq x y z
N MET A 1 -28.52 10.95 -2.45
CA MET A 1 -27.20 11.16 -3.03
C MET A 1 -27.33 10.92 -4.53
N GLU A 2 -27.22 11.97 -5.31
CA GLU A 2 -27.30 11.91 -6.78
C GLU A 2 -25.88 11.88 -7.38
N LEU A 3 -25.75 11.43 -8.65
CA LEU A 3 -24.44 11.35 -9.31
C LEU A 3 -23.71 12.70 -9.41
N ASN A 4 -24.45 13.80 -9.50
CA ASN A 4 -23.92 15.16 -9.50
C ASN A 4 -23.44 15.65 -8.13
N ASP A 5 -23.81 14.99 -7.04
CA ASP A 5 -23.34 15.29 -5.67
C ASP A 5 -21.97 14.68 -5.39
N ILE A 6 -21.53 13.72 -6.20
CA ILE A 6 -20.24 13.04 -6.03
C ILE A 6 -19.13 14.00 -6.40
N LYS A 7 -18.51 14.59 -5.38
CA LYS A 7 -17.36 15.50 -5.52
C LYS A 7 -16.15 14.94 -4.77
N PRO A 8 -14.94 15.15 -5.27
CA PRO A 8 -13.75 14.81 -4.51
C PRO A 8 -13.71 15.63 -3.22
N ALA A 9 -13.13 15.05 -2.16
CA ALA A 9 -12.92 15.77 -0.91
C ALA A 9 -12.14 17.07 -1.13
N GLU A 10 -12.35 18.04 -0.25
CA GLU A 10 -11.65 19.33 -0.31
C GLU A 10 -10.13 19.11 -0.27
N GLY A 11 -9.39 19.76 -1.16
CA GLY A 11 -7.95 19.58 -1.32
C GLY A 11 -7.50 18.34 -2.11
N ALA A 12 -8.39 17.41 -2.48
CA ALA A 12 -8.04 16.21 -3.24
C ALA A 12 -7.68 16.50 -4.71
N LYS A 13 -8.17 17.60 -5.26
CA LYS A 13 -7.85 18.05 -6.63
C LYS A 13 -7.22 19.43 -6.60
N HIS A 14 -6.10 19.57 -7.29
CA HIS A 14 -5.47 20.87 -7.56
C HIS A 14 -5.65 21.24 -9.03
N TYR A 15 -5.86 22.53 -9.28
CA TYR A 15 -5.90 23.04 -10.65
C TYR A 15 -4.57 22.81 -11.36
N LYS A 16 -4.64 22.37 -12.61
CA LYS A 16 -3.45 22.18 -13.44
C LYS A 16 -2.73 23.52 -13.61
N ARG A 17 -1.49 23.60 -13.14
CA ARG A 17 -0.66 24.79 -13.28
C ARG A 17 -0.26 25.01 -14.74
N ARG A 18 -0.62 26.15 -15.30
CA ARG A 18 -0.25 26.53 -16.66
C ARG A 18 1.00 27.39 -16.63
N VAL A 19 2.11 26.85 -17.06
CA VAL A 19 3.39 27.56 -17.11
C VAL A 19 3.55 28.39 -18.39
N GLY A 20 4.40 29.42 -18.36
CA GLY A 20 4.63 30.30 -19.51
C GLY A 20 3.43 31.20 -19.89
N ARG A 21 2.57 31.55 -18.94
CA ARG A 21 1.35 32.38 -19.17
C ARG A 21 1.41 33.69 -18.41
N GLY A 22 2.45 34.46 -18.66
CA GLY A 22 2.65 35.79 -18.10
C GLY A 22 3.47 35.83 -16.82
N ILE A 23 4.06 36.99 -16.54
CA ILE A 23 4.94 37.20 -15.37
C ILE A 23 4.16 37.18 -14.05
N GLY A 24 2.92 37.61 -14.05
CA GLY A 24 2.07 37.62 -12.84
C GLY A 24 1.79 36.24 -12.26
N SER A 25 1.94 35.17 -13.06
CA SER A 25 1.79 33.79 -12.57
C SER A 25 3.01 33.27 -11.76
N GLY A 26 4.13 34.03 -11.75
CA GLY A 26 5.41 33.57 -11.19
C GLY A 26 6.12 32.49 -12.04
N LEU A 27 5.48 31.99 -13.09
CA LEU A 27 6.00 30.95 -13.99
C LEU A 27 5.95 31.39 -15.46
N GLY A 28 6.07 32.71 -15.70
CA GLY A 28 6.21 33.27 -17.04
C GLY A 28 7.58 33.00 -17.65
N LYS A 29 7.80 33.47 -18.88
CA LYS A 29 9.06 33.43 -19.64
C LYS A 29 9.64 31.99 -19.71
N THR A 30 10.53 31.63 -18.78
CA THR A 30 11.23 30.33 -18.77
C THR A 30 10.45 29.19 -18.09
N ALA A 31 9.24 29.46 -17.63
CA ALA A 31 8.37 28.46 -16.97
C ALA A 31 9.02 27.74 -15.75
N GLY A 32 9.94 28.41 -15.05
CA GLY A 32 10.69 27.87 -13.90
C GLY A 32 11.86 26.95 -14.28
N ARG A 33 12.20 26.80 -15.57
CA ARG A 33 13.28 25.90 -16.04
C ARG A 33 14.66 26.56 -16.13
N GLY A 34 14.74 27.89 -15.99
CA GLY A 34 15.99 28.65 -16.22
C GLY A 34 16.30 28.86 -17.72
N HIS A 35 17.53 29.30 -18.02
CA HIS A 35 17.87 29.74 -19.37
C HIS A 35 18.47 28.64 -20.28
N LYS A 36 19.47 27.91 -19.81
CA LYS A 36 20.22 26.90 -20.57
C LYS A 36 20.35 25.62 -19.81
N GLY A 37 20.82 24.56 -20.42
CA GLY A 37 21.03 23.25 -19.82
C GLY A 37 20.04 22.18 -20.29
N GLN A 38 20.36 20.94 -20.05
CA GLN A 38 19.59 19.79 -20.52
C GLN A 38 18.14 19.82 -20.05
N LYS A 39 17.86 20.24 -18.80
CA LYS A 39 16.50 20.31 -18.25
C LYS A 39 15.65 21.45 -18.80
N SER A 40 16.27 22.49 -19.36
CA SER A 40 15.57 23.66 -19.91
C SER A 40 15.10 23.45 -21.35
N ARG A 41 15.60 22.45 -22.03
CA ARG A 41 15.24 22.15 -23.42
C ARG A 41 13.86 21.46 -23.48
N ALA A 42 13.26 21.49 -24.64
CA ALA A 42 12.06 20.71 -24.92
C ALA A 42 12.40 19.23 -24.68
N GLY A 43 11.57 18.52 -23.88
CA GLY A 43 11.86 17.16 -23.47
C GLY A 43 13.07 16.99 -22.53
N GLY A 44 13.61 18.08 -21.97
CA GLY A 44 14.76 18.05 -21.06
C GLY A 44 14.54 17.10 -19.88
N TYR A 45 15.38 16.09 -19.78
CA TYR A 45 15.27 15.02 -18.80
C TYR A 45 16.60 14.76 -18.10
N HIS A 46 16.53 14.50 -16.81
CA HIS A 46 17.68 14.03 -16.04
C HIS A 46 17.66 12.52 -15.97
N LYS A 47 18.64 11.88 -16.57
CA LYS A 47 18.78 10.42 -16.55
C LYS A 47 19.10 9.93 -15.14
N VAL A 48 18.14 9.26 -14.51
CA VAL A 48 18.31 8.71 -13.16
C VAL A 48 19.35 7.60 -13.18
N GLY A 49 20.29 7.63 -12.22
CA GLY A 49 21.35 6.63 -12.12
C GLY A 49 22.42 6.72 -13.20
N PHE A 50 22.56 7.86 -13.89
CA PHE A 50 23.67 8.10 -14.82
C PHE A 50 24.96 8.41 -14.03
N GLU A 51 26.02 7.65 -14.27
CA GLU A 51 27.30 7.72 -13.59
C GLU A 51 28.43 8.23 -14.51
N GLY A 52 28.17 9.26 -15.30
CA GLY A 52 29.18 9.88 -16.16
C GLY A 52 29.71 9.02 -17.32
N GLY A 53 29.03 7.92 -17.65
CA GLY A 53 29.47 6.93 -18.66
C GLY A 53 29.96 5.62 -18.06
N GLN A 54 30.27 5.61 -16.78
CA GLN A 54 30.51 4.37 -16.03
C GLN A 54 29.25 3.50 -16.01
N MET A 55 29.42 2.17 -16.02
CA MET A 55 28.28 1.24 -15.94
C MET A 55 27.48 1.49 -14.65
N PRO A 56 26.20 1.88 -14.74
CA PRO A 56 25.37 2.18 -13.57
C PRO A 56 25.29 1.00 -12.59
N LEU A 57 25.17 1.29 -11.30
CA LEU A 57 25.14 0.27 -10.23
C LEU A 57 24.10 -0.83 -10.49
N GLN A 58 22.93 -0.49 -10.98
CA GLN A 58 21.87 -1.43 -11.35
C GLN A 58 22.26 -2.44 -12.43
N ARG A 59 23.26 -2.13 -13.24
CA ARG A 59 23.82 -3.03 -14.26
C ARG A 59 25.03 -3.79 -13.77
N ARG A 60 25.76 -3.25 -12.79
CA ARG A 60 26.92 -3.93 -12.17
C ARG A 60 26.49 -5.07 -11.28
N LEU A 61 25.33 -4.94 -10.63
CA LEU A 61 24.78 -5.97 -9.76
C LEU A 61 24.11 -7.07 -10.59
N PRO A 62 24.38 -8.36 -10.29
CA PRO A 62 23.70 -9.46 -10.96
C PRO A 62 22.21 -9.47 -10.64
N LYS A 63 21.39 -9.82 -11.60
CA LYS A 63 19.97 -10.10 -11.38
C LYS A 63 19.84 -11.36 -10.54
N ARG A 64 18.98 -11.34 -9.53
CA ARG A 64 18.76 -12.50 -8.65
C ARG A 64 17.29 -12.72 -8.34
N GLY A 65 16.93 -13.95 -8.09
CA GLY A 65 15.59 -14.34 -7.66
C GLY A 65 14.54 -14.24 -8.77
N PHE A 66 13.33 -14.55 -8.39
CA PHE A 66 12.15 -14.43 -9.24
C PHE A 66 10.97 -13.91 -8.41
N ARG A 67 9.99 -13.32 -9.05
CA ARG A 67 8.75 -12.90 -8.41
C ARG A 67 7.69 -13.99 -8.60
N SER A 68 7.27 -14.60 -7.49
CA SER A 68 6.22 -15.62 -7.52
C SER A 68 4.89 -15.02 -8.03
N GLN A 69 4.31 -15.65 -9.04
CA GLN A 69 2.99 -15.27 -9.59
C GLN A 69 1.84 -15.59 -8.61
N THR A 70 2.06 -16.56 -7.72
CA THR A 70 1.06 -17.00 -6.73
C THR A 70 1.08 -16.18 -5.44
N ALA A 71 2.11 -15.35 -5.22
CA ALA A 71 2.22 -14.53 -4.01
C ALA A 71 1.02 -13.61 -3.78
N LYS A 72 0.36 -13.16 -4.85
CA LYS A 72 -0.85 -12.30 -4.78
C LYS A 72 -2.08 -12.98 -4.17
N TYR A 73 -2.07 -14.31 -4.09
CA TYR A 73 -3.19 -15.08 -3.50
C TYR A 73 -2.97 -15.37 -2.01
N ASN A 74 -1.78 -15.10 -1.50
CA ASN A 74 -1.44 -15.28 -0.09
C ASN A 74 -1.47 -13.90 0.60
N ALA A 75 -2.08 -13.85 1.77
CA ALA A 75 -2.11 -12.65 2.59
C ALA A 75 -1.75 -12.97 4.04
N GLU A 76 -1.29 -11.98 4.74
CA GLU A 76 -0.96 -12.07 6.16
C GLU A 76 -1.72 -11.01 6.94
N VAL A 77 -2.12 -11.36 8.17
CA VAL A 77 -2.83 -10.48 9.08
C VAL A 77 -2.16 -10.53 10.44
N THR A 78 -1.97 -9.39 11.08
CA THR A 78 -1.37 -9.31 12.41
C THR A 78 -2.42 -9.46 13.52
N LEU A 79 -2.03 -9.87 14.74
CA LEU A 79 -2.91 -9.92 15.89
C LEU A 79 -3.49 -8.55 16.22
N ALA A 80 -2.70 -7.49 16.12
CA ALA A 80 -3.18 -6.12 16.32
C ALA A 80 -4.25 -5.70 15.30
N ALA A 81 -4.18 -6.18 14.06
CA ALA A 81 -5.21 -5.91 13.05
C ALA A 81 -6.50 -6.66 13.35
N LEU A 82 -6.40 -7.92 13.83
CA LEU A 82 -7.56 -8.69 14.29
C LEU A 82 -8.23 -8.03 15.49
N GLU A 83 -7.48 -7.54 16.45
CA GLU A 83 -8.05 -6.84 17.62
C GLU A 83 -8.82 -5.59 17.19
N ARG A 84 -8.28 -4.79 16.27
CA ARG A 84 -8.99 -3.62 15.73
C ARG A 84 -10.28 -4.01 15.02
N LEU A 85 -10.25 -5.10 14.24
CA LEU A 85 -11.43 -5.62 13.56
C LEU A 85 -12.53 -6.01 14.53
N VAL A 86 -12.19 -6.82 15.54
CA VAL A 86 -13.16 -7.29 16.55
C VAL A 86 -13.74 -6.14 17.35
N ASN A 87 -12.92 -5.18 17.75
CA ASN A 87 -13.36 -3.99 18.48
C ASN A 87 -14.29 -3.09 17.62
N ALA A 88 -14.05 -3.01 16.32
CA ALA A 88 -14.87 -2.20 15.40
C ALA A 88 -16.17 -2.89 15.00
N SER A 89 -16.13 -4.18 14.66
CA SER A 89 -17.28 -4.92 14.13
C SER A 89 -18.04 -5.74 15.19
N LYS A 90 -17.46 -5.93 16.40
CA LYS A 90 -17.97 -6.79 17.47
C LYS A 90 -18.23 -8.24 17.03
N VAL A 91 -17.59 -8.70 15.97
CA VAL A 91 -17.72 -10.05 15.43
C VAL A 91 -16.63 -10.91 16.05
N ALA A 92 -17.04 -11.98 16.76
CA ALA A 92 -16.10 -12.93 17.38
C ALA A 92 -15.60 -14.02 16.42
N GLU A 93 -16.33 -14.29 15.33
CA GLU A 93 -15.97 -15.28 14.32
C GLU A 93 -15.42 -14.56 13.07
N VAL A 94 -14.22 -14.94 12.67
CA VAL A 94 -13.49 -14.29 11.57
C VAL A 94 -13.20 -15.30 10.48
N ASP A 95 -13.82 -15.08 9.33
CA ASP A 95 -13.63 -15.82 8.10
C ASP A 95 -12.86 -14.99 7.06
N LEU A 96 -12.43 -15.61 5.98
CA LEU A 96 -11.80 -14.94 4.85
C LEU A 96 -12.67 -13.80 4.29
N LEU A 97 -13.99 -13.99 4.24
CA LEU A 97 -14.94 -12.99 3.74
C LEU A 97 -14.98 -11.76 4.66
N THR A 98 -15.02 -11.97 5.96
CA THR A 98 -14.98 -10.90 6.97
C THR A 98 -13.72 -10.05 6.83
N LEU A 99 -12.55 -10.70 6.62
CA LEU A 99 -11.29 -9.99 6.43
C LEU A 99 -11.26 -9.17 5.13
N LYS A 100 -11.87 -9.66 4.05
CA LYS A 100 -12.00 -8.93 2.79
C LYS A 100 -12.94 -7.73 2.92
N GLN A 101 -14.09 -7.90 3.56
CA GLN A 101 -15.06 -6.82 3.80
C GLN A 101 -14.46 -5.70 4.65
N ALA A 102 -13.64 -6.08 5.64
CA ALA A 102 -12.91 -5.14 6.48
C ALA A 102 -11.70 -4.46 5.78
N GLY A 103 -11.38 -4.86 4.54
CA GLY A 103 -10.25 -4.32 3.80
C GLY A 103 -8.87 -4.69 4.35
N LEU A 104 -8.77 -5.64 5.27
CA LEU A 104 -7.51 -6.11 5.85
C LEU A 104 -6.74 -7.01 4.87
N VAL A 105 -7.46 -7.62 3.94
CA VAL A 105 -6.93 -8.57 2.97
C VAL A 105 -7.47 -8.22 1.58
N GLY A 106 -6.61 -8.28 0.58
CA GLY A 106 -7.00 -8.00 -0.80
C GLY A 106 -8.01 -9.00 -1.36
N GLU A 107 -8.85 -8.56 -2.30
CA GLU A 107 -9.91 -9.39 -2.90
C GLU A 107 -9.41 -10.68 -3.53
N LEU A 108 -8.21 -10.67 -4.13
CA LEU A 108 -7.61 -11.83 -4.79
C LEU A 108 -7.05 -12.87 -3.81
N ALA A 109 -6.95 -12.57 -2.52
CA ALA A 109 -6.41 -13.51 -1.54
C ALA A 109 -7.30 -14.74 -1.41
N ARG A 110 -6.66 -15.89 -1.38
CA ARG A 110 -7.27 -17.22 -1.22
C ARG A 110 -6.85 -17.88 0.09
N VAL A 111 -5.64 -17.57 0.53
CA VAL A 111 -5.06 -18.12 1.76
C VAL A 111 -4.63 -16.94 2.63
N VAL A 112 -5.01 -17.01 3.91
CA VAL A 112 -4.60 -16.01 4.92
C VAL A 112 -3.89 -16.71 6.05
N LYS A 113 -2.84 -16.08 6.56
CA LYS A 113 -2.09 -16.56 7.71
C LYS A 113 -1.95 -15.45 8.75
N VAL A 114 -2.32 -15.77 9.98
CA VAL A 114 -2.16 -14.85 11.11
C VAL A 114 -0.74 -14.96 11.65
N ILE A 115 -0.09 -13.80 11.82
CA ILE A 115 1.26 -13.68 12.38
C ILE A 115 1.22 -13.00 13.74
N LYS A 116 2.13 -13.42 14.65
CA LYS A 116 2.27 -12.82 15.98
C LYS A 116 2.95 -11.44 15.84
N SER A 117 2.12 -10.40 15.77
CA SER A 117 2.56 -9.02 15.82
C SER A 117 1.48 -8.19 16.54
N GLY A 118 1.87 -7.55 17.63
CA GLY A 118 0.96 -6.87 18.53
C GLY A 118 0.34 -7.80 19.58
N GLU A 119 -0.56 -7.25 20.38
CA GLU A 119 -1.31 -7.96 21.43
C GLU A 119 -2.73 -8.25 20.97
N LEU A 120 -3.31 -9.32 21.47
CA LEU A 120 -4.70 -9.70 21.27
C LEU A 120 -5.35 -9.94 22.65
N LYS A 121 -6.33 -9.12 22.99
CA LYS A 121 -7.09 -9.24 24.25
C LYS A 121 -8.51 -9.76 24.01
N ALA A 122 -9.00 -9.58 22.78
CA ALA A 122 -10.34 -10.03 22.41
C ALA A 122 -10.37 -11.53 22.10
N VAL A 123 -11.46 -12.20 22.44
CA VAL A 123 -11.71 -13.59 22.08
C VAL A 123 -12.08 -13.69 20.62
N VAL A 124 -11.31 -14.45 19.85
CA VAL A 124 -11.49 -14.58 18.38
C VAL A 124 -11.50 -16.05 17.98
N LYS A 125 -12.48 -16.43 17.18
CA LYS A 125 -12.54 -17.73 16.52
C LYS A 125 -12.17 -17.56 15.04
N LEU A 126 -11.15 -18.25 14.60
CA LEU A 126 -10.70 -18.22 13.20
C LEU A 126 -11.22 -19.45 12.46
N ASN A 127 -11.94 -19.24 11.36
CA ASN A 127 -12.49 -20.31 10.51
C ASN A 127 -11.76 -20.33 9.15
N GLY A 128 -11.04 -21.42 8.84
CA GLY A 128 -10.31 -21.59 7.59
C GLY A 128 -9.12 -20.63 7.41
N ILE A 129 -8.62 -20.04 8.48
CA ILE A 129 -7.48 -19.13 8.48
C ILE A 129 -6.32 -19.76 9.24
N GLY A 130 -5.17 -19.91 8.58
CA GLY A 130 -3.96 -20.42 9.21
C GLY A 130 -3.36 -19.43 10.21
N ALA A 131 -2.67 -19.96 11.23
CA ALA A 131 -1.92 -19.14 12.19
C ALA A 131 -0.50 -19.69 12.37
N THR A 132 0.46 -18.82 12.66
CA THR A 132 1.80 -19.23 13.10
C THR A 132 1.72 -19.81 14.53
N ALA A 133 2.65 -20.66 14.92
CA ALA A 133 2.66 -21.28 16.26
C ALA A 133 2.53 -20.23 17.38
N GLY A 134 3.27 -19.13 17.30
CA GLY A 134 3.18 -18.06 18.28
C GLY A 134 1.87 -17.26 18.25
N ALA A 135 1.24 -17.13 17.08
CA ALA A 135 -0.08 -16.49 16.96
C ALA A 135 -1.17 -17.41 17.52
N LYS A 136 -1.09 -18.73 17.23
CA LYS A 136 -2.02 -19.73 17.77
C LYS A 136 -2.00 -19.74 19.28
N ALA A 137 -0.82 -19.80 19.89
CA ALA A 137 -0.68 -19.75 21.35
C ALA A 137 -1.26 -18.45 21.96
N ALA A 138 -1.09 -17.30 21.28
CA ALA A 138 -1.65 -16.03 21.75
C ALA A 138 -3.18 -16.00 21.65
N ILE A 139 -3.76 -16.56 20.57
CA ILE A 139 -5.21 -16.65 20.37
C ILE A 139 -5.85 -17.60 21.42
N GLU A 140 -5.23 -18.76 21.65
CA GLU A 140 -5.67 -19.72 22.67
C GLU A 140 -5.56 -19.14 24.09
N ALA A 141 -4.48 -18.40 24.40
CA ALA A 141 -4.32 -17.70 25.67
C ALA A 141 -5.40 -16.62 25.90
N ALA A 142 -5.89 -15.99 24.83
CA ALA A 142 -7.01 -15.05 24.89
C ALA A 142 -8.40 -15.74 24.92
N GLY A 143 -8.45 -17.09 24.92
CA GLY A 143 -9.69 -17.87 24.93
C GLY A 143 -10.33 -18.10 23.56
N GLY A 144 -9.60 -17.81 22.47
CA GLY A 144 -10.03 -18.06 21.12
C GLY A 144 -9.72 -19.46 20.59
N SER A 145 -10.11 -19.74 19.35
CA SER A 145 -9.85 -21.02 18.69
C SER A 145 -9.44 -20.81 17.21
N VAL A 146 -8.66 -21.74 16.70
CA VAL A 146 -8.22 -21.76 15.29
C VAL A 146 -8.63 -23.12 14.71
N SER A 147 -9.56 -23.11 13.76
CA SER A 147 -10.03 -24.27 13.03
C SER A 147 -9.62 -24.22 11.55
#